data_650005828a92defd6b91b3caca8de3ab
#
_entry.id   650005828a92defd6b91b3caca8de3ab
#
_cell.length_a   1.000
_cell.length_b   1.000
_cell.length_c   1.000
_cell.angle_alpha   90.00
_cell.angle_beta   90.00
_cell.angle_gamma   90.00
#
_symmetry.space_group_name_H-M   'P 1'
#
loop_
_entity.id
_entity.type
_entity.pdbx_description
1 polymer ?
#
loop_
_entity_poly.entity_id
_entity_poly.type
_entity_poly.pdbx_seq_one_letter_code
_entity_poly.pdbx_strand_id
1 'polypeptide(L)'
;MYFADEVSPADRSGWHQRSLAALASSDLLFLDPDNGFEVASMSRRATPKYALFSEAQEHFAAGKMVVAIQFARQCDPIARAQSIRSELEDRCGPIAKLPVIRGRVAPNILFFTLAPPSGSNAVSEALNAFAGKCGKAELIA
;
A
#
# COMPACT_ATOMS: atom_id res chain seq x y z
N MET A 1 -3.22 10.15 -13.64
CA MET A 1 -3.58 11.28 -12.76
C MET A 1 -2.63 11.28 -11.56
N TYR A 2 -2.20 12.42 -11.08
CA TYR A 2 -1.24 12.55 -9.98
C TYR A 2 -1.73 13.65 -9.03
N PHE A 3 -1.72 13.38 -7.71
CA PHE A 3 -2.04 14.36 -6.69
C PHE A 3 -0.74 14.95 -6.13
N ALA A 4 -0.50 16.22 -6.42
CA ALA A 4 0.79 16.88 -6.24
C ALA A 4 0.93 17.73 -4.97
N ASP A 5 -0.12 17.83 -4.15
CA ASP A 5 -0.07 18.62 -2.92
C ASP A 5 0.92 18.01 -1.92
N GLU A 6 1.77 18.86 -1.35
CA GLU A 6 2.66 18.42 -0.27
C GLU A 6 1.87 17.99 0.96
N VAL A 7 2.33 16.91 1.58
CA VAL A 7 1.75 16.40 2.83
C VAL A 7 2.16 17.30 3.98
N SER A 8 1.21 18.01 4.56
CA SER A 8 1.46 18.85 5.75
C SER A 8 1.23 18.08 7.04
N PRO A 9 2.20 18.03 7.97
CA PRO A 9 1.99 17.45 9.29
C PRO A 9 0.91 18.16 10.10
N ALA A 10 0.68 19.45 9.83
CA ALA A 10 -0.31 20.27 10.54
C ALA A 10 -1.73 20.05 10.02
N ASP A 11 -1.90 19.62 8.76
CA ASP A 11 -3.19 19.43 8.10
C ASP A 11 -3.24 18.11 7.31
N ARG A 12 -2.83 17.00 7.92
CA ARG A 12 -2.84 15.69 7.27
C ARG A 12 -4.24 15.26 6.83
N SER A 13 -5.23 15.47 7.70
CA SER A 13 -6.62 15.12 7.41
C SER A 13 -7.18 15.92 6.23
N GLY A 14 -6.98 17.24 6.21
CA GLY A 14 -7.41 18.08 5.10
C GLY A 14 -6.69 17.73 3.79
N TRP A 15 -5.39 17.45 3.85
CA TRP A 15 -4.63 16.94 2.70
C TRP A 15 -5.25 15.65 2.14
N HIS A 16 -5.58 14.70 3.03
CA HIS A 16 -6.18 13.44 2.63
C HIS A 16 -7.56 13.63 1.99
N GLN A 17 -8.41 14.49 2.55
CA GLN A 17 -9.71 14.82 1.96
C GLN A 17 -9.59 15.42 0.55
N ARG A 18 -8.61 16.30 0.34
CA ARG A 18 -8.32 16.84 -0.99
C ARG A 18 -7.83 15.75 -1.95
N SER A 19 -7.03 14.80 -1.46
CA SER A 19 -6.58 13.66 -2.29
C SER A 19 -7.74 12.76 -2.71
N LEU A 20 -8.67 12.45 -1.82
CA LEU A 20 -9.88 11.69 -2.13
C LEU A 20 -10.71 12.37 -3.22
N ALA A 21 -10.90 13.68 -3.11
CA ALA A 21 -11.64 14.46 -4.11
C ALA A 21 -10.93 14.52 -5.46
N ALA A 22 -9.62 14.81 -5.46
CA ALA A 22 -8.82 14.93 -6.67
C ALA A 22 -8.69 13.60 -7.44
N LEU A 23 -8.66 12.49 -6.74
CA LEU A 23 -8.50 11.15 -7.30
C LEU A 23 -9.83 10.38 -7.43
N ALA A 24 -10.96 11.05 -7.28
CA ALA A 24 -12.29 10.42 -7.26
C ALA A 24 -12.57 9.54 -8.50
N SER A 25 -12.12 9.96 -9.69
CA SER A 25 -12.32 9.24 -10.96
C SER A 25 -11.31 8.11 -11.23
N SER A 26 -10.35 7.87 -10.33
CA SER A 26 -9.35 6.81 -10.50
C SER A 26 -9.85 5.48 -9.94
N ASP A 27 -9.68 4.39 -10.67
CA ASP A 27 -10.03 3.03 -10.22
C ASP A 27 -8.89 2.36 -9.44
N LEU A 28 -7.66 2.77 -9.72
CA LEU A 28 -6.45 2.27 -9.09
C LEU A 28 -5.64 3.43 -8.51
N LEU A 29 -5.22 3.27 -7.27
CA LEU A 29 -4.35 4.20 -6.57
C LEU A 29 -3.01 3.54 -6.23
N PHE A 30 -1.92 4.27 -6.47
CA PHE A 30 -0.59 3.88 -6.02
C PHE A 30 -0.12 4.81 -4.91
N LEU A 31 0.20 4.24 -3.75
CA LEU A 31 0.77 4.95 -2.61
C LEU A 31 2.28 4.70 -2.57
N ASP A 32 3.06 5.76 -2.72
CA ASP A 32 4.52 5.74 -2.75
C ASP A 32 5.13 6.60 -1.64
N PRO A 33 4.98 6.20 -0.37
CA PRO A 33 5.58 6.92 0.75
C PRO A 33 7.08 6.63 0.85
N ASP A 34 7.88 7.63 1.29
CA ASP A 34 9.32 7.49 1.47
C ASP A 34 9.73 6.32 2.38
N ASN A 35 8.93 6.06 3.41
CA ASN A 35 9.23 5.05 4.44
C ASN A 35 8.29 3.83 4.43
N GLY A 36 7.18 3.89 3.72
CA GLY A 36 6.13 2.87 3.75
C GLY A 36 4.99 3.22 4.72
N PHE A 37 4.30 2.20 5.25
CA PHE A 37 3.22 2.42 6.21
C PHE A 37 3.71 2.93 7.56
N GLU A 38 2.83 3.65 8.26
CA GLU A 38 3.04 4.17 9.60
C GLU A 38 3.51 3.10 10.59
N VAL A 39 4.29 3.54 11.58
CA VAL A 39 4.79 2.71 12.68
C VAL A 39 4.46 3.38 14.01
N ALA A 40 4.34 2.58 15.09
CA ALA A 40 4.00 3.10 16.42
C ALA A 40 4.98 4.17 16.94
N SER A 41 6.24 4.12 16.52
CA SER A 41 7.28 5.09 16.86
C SER A 41 7.30 6.34 15.97
N MET A 42 6.38 6.46 15.01
CA MET A 42 6.33 7.59 14.09
C MET A 42 6.05 8.89 14.86
N SER A 43 6.94 9.87 14.70
CA SER A 43 6.72 11.22 15.25
C SER A 43 5.78 12.03 14.33
N ARG A 44 5.08 13.03 14.89
CA ARG A 44 4.26 13.95 14.10
C ARG A 44 5.02 14.60 12.95
N ARG A 45 6.30 14.97 13.19
CA ARG A 45 7.16 15.58 12.17
C ARG A 45 7.49 14.64 11.00
N ALA A 46 7.57 13.33 11.28
CA ALA A 46 7.88 12.31 10.28
C ALA A 46 6.65 11.83 9.50
N THR A 47 5.43 12.19 9.93
CA THR A 47 4.16 11.76 9.30
C THR A 47 4.13 11.91 7.78
N PRO A 48 4.65 12.99 7.15
CA PRO A 48 4.66 13.12 5.69
C PRO A 48 5.39 12.00 4.94
N LYS A 49 6.30 11.30 5.60
CA LYS A 49 7.09 10.22 4.99
C LYS A 49 6.41 8.86 5.02
N TYR A 50 5.21 8.78 5.60
CA TYR A 50 4.47 7.54 5.79
C TYR A 50 3.10 7.61 5.13
N ALA A 51 2.64 6.47 4.61
CA ALA A 51 1.24 6.24 4.31
C ALA A 51 0.53 5.82 5.61
N LEU A 52 -0.63 6.40 5.90
CA LEU A 52 -1.44 5.96 7.03
C LEU A 52 -2.34 4.80 6.60
N PHE A 53 -2.51 3.81 7.47
CA PHE A 53 -3.42 2.71 7.21
C PHE A 53 -4.87 3.18 7.01
N SER A 54 -5.28 4.20 7.75
CA SER A 54 -6.60 4.81 7.60
C SER A 54 -6.82 5.42 6.22
N GLU A 55 -5.79 6.02 5.62
CA GLU A 55 -5.87 6.61 4.28
C GLU A 55 -6.01 5.52 3.20
N ALA A 56 -5.24 4.45 3.31
CA ALA A 56 -5.38 3.29 2.43
C ALA A 56 -6.77 2.67 2.54
N GLN A 57 -7.29 2.53 3.77
CA GLN A 57 -8.63 2.05 4.05
C GLN A 57 -9.71 2.94 3.42
N GLU A 58 -9.63 4.25 3.56
CA GLU A 58 -10.61 5.17 3.02
C GLU A 58 -10.64 5.17 1.49
N HIS A 59 -9.48 5.12 0.84
CA HIS A 59 -9.40 4.96 -0.62
C HIS A 59 -10.00 3.63 -1.08
N PHE A 60 -9.72 2.55 -0.37
CA PHE A 60 -10.31 1.25 -0.65
C PHE A 60 -11.82 1.25 -0.44
N ALA A 61 -12.32 1.83 0.64
CA ALA A 61 -13.74 1.99 0.92
C ALA A 61 -14.47 2.86 -0.11
N ALA A 62 -13.75 3.80 -0.74
CA ALA A 62 -14.25 4.59 -1.88
C ALA A 62 -14.29 3.79 -3.21
N GLY A 63 -14.06 2.48 -3.18
CA GLY A 63 -14.17 1.57 -4.32
C GLY A 63 -12.92 1.45 -5.18
N LYS A 64 -11.78 1.94 -4.71
CA LYS A 64 -10.52 1.86 -5.46
C LYS A 64 -9.73 0.59 -5.13
N MET A 65 -9.02 0.06 -6.12
CA MET A 65 -7.88 -0.80 -5.82
C MET A 65 -6.74 0.07 -5.32
N VAL A 66 -6.00 -0.40 -4.31
CA VAL A 66 -4.85 0.32 -3.77
C VAL A 66 -3.61 -0.56 -3.84
N VAL A 67 -2.57 -0.03 -4.45
CA VAL A 67 -1.22 -0.61 -4.38
C VAL A 67 -0.36 0.30 -3.53
N ALA A 68 0.32 -0.26 -2.54
CA ALA A 68 1.18 0.50 -1.65
C ALA A 68 2.58 -0.10 -1.58
N ILE A 69 3.59 0.77 -1.57
CA ILE A 69 4.99 0.39 -1.43
C ILE A 69 5.41 0.42 0.04
N GLN A 70 6.22 -0.54 0.44
CA GLN A 70 6.86 -0.61 1.74
C GLN A 70 8.33 -0.98 1.61
N PHE A 71 9.20 -0.23 2.24
CA PHE A 71 10.61 -0.59 2.35
C PHE A 71 10.84 -1.48 3.59
N ALA A 72 11.43 -2.64 3.39
CA ALA A 72 11.79 -3.57 4.46
C ALA A 72 13.28 -3.39 4.83
N ARG A 73 13.58 -2.21 5.40
CA ARG A 73 14.94 -1.87 5.86
C ARG A 73 15.16 -2.44 7.26
N GLN A 74 16.31 -3.10 7.47
CA GLN A 74 16.75 -3.58 8.78
C GLN A 74 15.73 -4.47 9.52
N CYS A 75 14.93 -5.22 8.78
CA CYS A 75 13.95 -6.15 9.33
C CYS A 75 13.79 -7.37 8.42
N ASP A 76 13.18 -8.43 8.94
CA ASP A 76 12.76 -9.58 8.13
C ASP A 76 11.61 -9.16 7.19
N PRO A 77 11.80 -9.22 5.86
CA PRO A 77 10.80 -8.77 4.91
C PRO A 77 9.53 -9.64 4.93
N ILE A 78 9.63 -10.93 5.26
CA ILE A 78 8.47 -11.83 5.32
C ILE A 78 7.62 -11.49 6.54
N ALA A 79 8.24 -11.38 7.70
CA ALA A 79 7.55 -11.00 8.93
C ALA A 79 6.90 -9.60 8.79
N ARG A 80 7.60 -8.66 8.15
CA ARG A 80 7.06 -7.32 7.87
C ARG A 80 5.86 -7.37 6.93
N ALA A 81 5.93 -8.17 5.87
CA ALA A 81 4.82 -8.35 4.93
C ALA A 81 3.59 -8.93 5.63
N GLN A 82 3.76 -9.95 6.45
CA GLN A 82 2.68 -10.58 7.19
C GLN A 82 2.02 -9.62 8.18
N SER A 83 2.82 -8.84 8.92
CA SER A 83 2.31 -7.86 9.89
C SER A 83 1.47 -6.76 9.21
N ILE A 84 1.96 -6.19 8.11
CA ILE A 84 1.23 -5.14 7.38
C ILE A 84 -0.04 -5.71 6.74
N ARG A 85 0.03 -6.91 6.17
CA ARG A 85 -1.15 -7.54 5.57
C ARG A 85 -2.23 -7.79 6.60
N SER A 86 -1.88 -8.31 7.79
CA SER A 86 -2.84 -8.51 8.88
C SER A 86 -3.51 -7.20 9.29
N GLU A 87 -2.76 -6.12 9.43
CA GLU A 87 -3.31 -4.80 9.76
C GLU A 87 -4.27 -4.28 8.67
N LEU A 88 -3.94 -4.47 7.39
CA LEU A 88 -4.82 -4.08 6.29
C LEU A 88 -6.10 -4.92 6.24
N GLU A 89 -6.00 -6.23 6.47
CA GLU A 89 -7.16 -7.13 6.55
C GLU A 89 -8.10 -6.73 7.71
N ASP A 90 -7.54 -6.44 8.88
CA ASP A 90 -8.31 -6.05 10.05
C ASP A 90 -9.05 -4.71 9.84
N ARG A 91 -8.44 -3.76 9.15
CA ARG A 91 -9.00 -2.42 8.93
C ARG A 91 -9.97 -2.35 7.75
N CYS A 92 -9.64 -3.01 6.64
CA CYS A 92 -10.39 -2.86 5.40
C CYS A 92 -11.61 -3.78 5.30
N GLY A 93 -11.75 -4.75 6.22
CA GLY A 93 -12.79 -5.77 6.13
C GLY A 93 -12.51 -6.78 5.01
N PRO A 94 -13.52 -7.31 4.31
CA PRO A 94 -13.30 -8.32 3.29
C PRO A 94 -12.48 -7.80 2.12
N ILE A 95 -11.25 -8.28 2.01
CA ILE A 95 -10.35 -8.03 0.87
C ILE A 95 -9.94 -9.35 0.20
N ALA A 96 -9.52 -9.26 -1.06
CA ALA A 96 -8.96 -10.40 -1.75
C ALA A 96 -7.67 -10.87 -1.05
N LYS A 97 -7.55 -12.18 -0.83
CA LYS A 97 -6.31 -12.77 -0.29
C LYS A 97 -5.27 -12.85 -1.42
N LEU A 98 -4.46 -11.83 -1.52
CA LEU A 98 -3.43 -11.69 -2.55
C LEU A 98 -2.04 -11.85 -1.96
N PRO A 99 -1.08 -12.40 -2.73
CA PRO A 99 0.31 -12.42 -2.30
C PRO A 99 0.89 -11.01 -2.29
N VAL A 100 1.87 -10.77 -1.43
CA VAL A 100 2.71 -9.57 -1.45
C VAL A 100 3.85 -9.79 -2.41
N ILE A 101 4.10 -8.85 -3.31
CA ILE A 101 5.29 -8.89 -4.16
C ILE A 101 6.48 -8.37 -3.36
N ARG A 102 7.56 -9.14 -3.32
CA ARG A 102 8.85 -8.70 -2.82
C ARG A 102 9.82 -8.48 -3.97
N GLY A 103 10.31 -7.29 -4.12
CA GLY A 103 11.47 -6.98 -4.96
C GLY A 103 12.75 -7.27 -4.20
N ARG A 104 13.53 -8.24 -4.66
CA ARG A 104 14.83 -8.64 -4.06
C ARG A 104 15.95 -7.72 -4.53
N VAL A 105 15.81 -6.44 -4.23
CA VAL A 105 16.82 -5.40 -4.43
C VAL A 105 17.09 -4.74 -3.08
N ALA A 106 18.26 -4.19 -2.87
CA ALA A 106 18.59 -3.53 -1.62
C ALA A 106 18.15 -2.04 -1.64
N PRO A 107 17.33 -1.59 -0.68
CA PRO A 107 16.63 -2.37 0.35
C PRO A 107 15.52 -3.23 -0.26
N ASN A 108 15.10 -4.32 0.43
CA ASN A 108 13.93 -5.07 -0.01
C ASN A 108 12.71 -4.17 -0.10
N ILE A 109 11.98 -4.26 -1.21
CA ILE A 109 10.77 -3.49 -1.46
C ILE A 109 9.59 -4.46 -1.49
N LEU A 110 8.53 -4.11 -0.76
CA LEU A 110 7.28 -4.87 -0.72
C LEU A 110 6.18 -4.07 -1.40
N PHE A 111 5.35 -4.73 -2.20
CA PHE A 111 4.16 -4.15 -2.81
C PHE A 111 2.92 -4.88 -2.31
N PHE A 112 2.04 -4.13 -1.66
CA PHE A 112 0.76 -4.61 -1.16
C PHE A 112 -0.34 -4.20 -2.12
N THR A 113 -1.25 -5.12 -2.43
CA THR A 113 -2.41 -4.83 -3.28
C THR A 113 -3.69 -5.07 -2.48
N LEU A 114 -4.50 -4.03 -2.34
CA LEU A 114 -5.86 -4.12 -1.83
C LEU A 114 -6.82 -4.18 -3.01
N ALA A 115 -7.59 -5.25 -3.08
CA ALA A 115 -8.61 -5.44 -4.08
C ALA A 115 -9.86 -6.08 -3.44
N PRO A 116 -11.06 -5.84 -3.96
CA PRO A 116 -12.26 -6.52 -3.49
C PRO A 116 -12.18 -8.03 -3.79
N PRO A 117 -12.85 -8.89 -3.00
CA PRO A 117 -12.84 -10.34 -3.23
C PRO A 117 -13.25 -10.75 -4.64
N SER A 118 -14.16 -10.00 -5.27
CA SER A 118 -14.60 -10.24 -6.66
C SER A 118 -13.49 -10.09 -7.70
N GLY A 119 -12.45 -9.30 -7.41
CA GLY A 119 -11.29 -9.10 -8.28
C GLY A 119 -10.14 -10.08 -8.04
N SER A 120 -10.27 -11.00 -7.08
CA SER A 120 -9.17 -11.85 -6.59
C SER A 120 -8.46 -12.61 -7.71
N ASN A 121 -9.19 -13.27 -8.60
CA ASN A 121 -8.59 -14.10 -9.65
C ASN A 121 -7.77 -13.27 -10.65
N ALA A 122 -8.37 -12.21 -11.20
CA ALA A 122 -7.71 -11.38 -12.21
C ALA A 122 -6.44 -10.70 -11.65
N VAL A 123 -6.52 -10.19 -10.40
CA VAL A 123 -5.36 -9.55 -9.76
C VAL A 123 -4.30 -10.59 -9.42
N SER A 124 -4.68 -11.75 -8.90
CA SER A 124 -3.74 -12.84 -8.61
C SER A 124 -2.99 -13.31 -9.87
N GLU A 125 -3.69 -13.47 -10.99
CA GLU A 125 -3.08 -13.80 -12.28
C GLU A 125 -2.07 -12.73 -12.73
N ALA A 126 -2.42 -11.45 -12.59
CA ALA A 126 -1.51 -10.34 -12.93
C ALA A 126 -0.25 -10.34 -12.06
N LEU A 127 -0.38 -10.55 -10.75
CA LEU A 127 0.75 -10.62 -9.82
C LEU A 127 1.66 -11.82 -10.13
N ASN A 128 1.08 -12.98 -10.40
CA ASN A 128 1.84 -14.17 -10.80
C ASN A 128 2.56 -13.97 -12.13
N ALA A 129 1.89 -13.39 -13.12
CA ALA A 129 2.50 -13.09 -14.42
C ALA A 129 3.67 -12.10 -14.29
N PHE A 130 3.55 -11.09 -13.44
CA PHE A 130 4.63 -10.15 -13.15
C PHE A 130 5.82 -10.85 -12.50
N ALA A 131 5.58 -11.62 -11.43
CA ALA A 131 6.65 -12.34 -10.74
C ALA A 131 7.37 -13.35 -11.64
N GLY A 132 6.64 -14.01 -12.55
CA GLY A 132 7.22 -14.94 -13.52
C GLY A 132 8.11 -14.26 -14.57
N LYS A 133 7.89 -12.98 -14.86
CA LYS A 133 8.70 -12.21 -15.81
C LYS A 133 9.86 -11.46 -15.18
N CYS A 134 9.77 -11.15 -13.90
CA CYS A 134 10.77 -10.37 -13.19
C CYS A 134 11.64 -11.27 -12.29
N GLY A 135 12.84 -11.58 -12.71
CA GLY A 135 13.77 -12.47 -11.98
C GLY A 135 14.19 -11.97 -10.58
N LYS A 136 13.88 -10.72 -10.23
CA LYS A 136 14.12 -10.14 -8.90
C LYS A 136 12.85 -10.03 -8.04
N ALA A 137 11.70 -10.43 -8.58
CA ALA A 137 10.44 -10.45 -7.85
C ALA A 137 10.15 -11.86 -7.32
N GLU A 138 9.57 -11.92 -6.14
CA GLU A 138 8.98 -13.13 -5.56
C GLU A 138 7.65 -12.82 -4.91
N LEU A 139 6.81 -13.84 -4.76
CA LEU A 139 5.52 -13.72 -4.08
C LEU A 139 5.65 -14.25 -2.66
N ILE A 140 5.20 -13.45 -1.70
CA ILE A 140 5.01 -13.85 -0.31
C ILE A 140 3.52 -14.15 -0.13
N ALA A 141 3.24 -15.38 0.22
CA ALA A 141 1.87 -15.84 0.45
C ALA A 141 1.25 -15.23 1.71
#